data_824ccbf631497c355592575aaa7124bb
#
_entry.id   824ccbf631497c355592575aaa7124bb
#
_cell.length_a   1.000
_cell.length_b   1.000
_cell.length_c   1.000
_cell.angle_alpha   90.00
_cell.angle_beta   90.00
_cell.angle_gamma   90.00
#
_symmetry.space_group_name_H-M   'P 1'
#
loop_
_entity.id
_entity.type
_entity.pdbx_description
1 polymer ?
#
loop_
_entity_poly.entity_id
_entity_poly.type
_entity_poly.pdbx_seq_one_letter_code
_entity_poly.pdbx_strand_id
1 'polypeptide(L)'
;MSRNIPKESSRLEDLDISAEKIGMGGNLIPNISEEKYRKRMERRKEVQTERLKERNKEKGLIIVNTGQGKGKTTAALGLGLRTIGHNHKVAIIQFIKGGWVPGELLALKIFGDKLKFHACGEGFTWETQDRNKDIELVNKSWKKALSYIKDPSYKLIILDEIILAIK
;
A
#
# COMPACT_ATOMS: atom_id res chain seq x y z
N MET A 1 1.77 25.39 -23.25
CA MET A 1 0.69 24.47 -23.66
C MET A 1 0.00 23.98 -22.41
N SER A 2 -1.12 24.61 -22.03
CA SER A 2 -1.91 24.20 -20.87
C SER A 2 -2.72 22.97 -21.25
N ARG A 3 -2.50 21.85 -20.53
CA ARG A 3 -3.32 20.65 -20.70
C ARG A 3 -4.69 20.93 -20.10
N ASN A 4 -5.70 20.94 -20.94
CA ASN A 4 -7.10 20.95 -20.54
C ASN A 4 -7.37 19.67 -19.73
N ILE A 5 -7.49 19.81 -18.43
CA ILE A 5 -8.04 18.76 -17.58
C ILE A 5 -9.55 18.87 -17.76
N PRO A 6 -10.25 17.79 -18.17
CA PRO A 6 -11.70 17.82 -18.28
C PRO A 6 -12.30 18.15 -16.92
N LYS A 7 -13.12 19.20 -16.86
CA LYS A 7 -13.75 19.71 -15.63
C LYS A 7 -14.97 18.90 -15.16
N GLU A 8 -15.25 17.77 -15.77
CA GLU A 8 -16.35 16.90 -15.32
C GLU A 8 -15.79 15.52 -15.00
N SER A 9 -15.69 15.23 -13.70
CA SER A 9 -15.72 13.85 -13.25
C SER A 9 -17.01 13.25 -13.77
N SER A 10 -16.94 12.30 -14.71
CA SER A 10 -18.06 11.43 -15.02
C SER A 10 -18.59 10.91 -13.69
N ARG A 11 -19.83 11.25 -13.35
CA ARG A 11 -20.48 10.77 -12.13
C ARG A 11 -20.49 9.24 -12.21
N LEU A 12 -20.29 8.59 -11.07
CA LEU A 12 -20.40 7.13 -10.97
C LEU A 12 -21.74 6.61 -11.51
N GLU A 13 -22.76 7.49 -11.58
CA GLU A 13 -24.07 7.27 -12.18
C GLU A 13 -24.01 7.04 -13.69
N ASP A 14 -22.98 7.56 -14.40
CA ASP A 14 -22.79 7.37 -15.84
C ASP A 14 -22.06 6.04 -16.17
N LEU A 15 -21.52 5.37 -15.16
CA LEU A 15 -20.96 4.04 -15.29
C LEU A 15 -22.12 3.03 -15.14
N ASP A 16 -22.65 2.57 -16.26
CA ASP A 16 -23.59 1.44 -16.27
C ASP A 16 -22.85 0.16 -15.84
N ILE A 17 -22.67 0.02 -14.52
CA ILE A 17 -22.04 -1.12 -13.87
C ILE A 17 -23.13 -2.15 -13.55
N SER A 18 -23.94 -2.53 -14.52
CA SER A 18 -24.86 -3.65 -14.32
C SER A 18 -24.08 -4.96 -14.23
N ALA A 19 -24.49 -5.84 -13.33
CA ALA A 19 -23.85 -7.14 -13.14
C ALA A 19 -23.78 -7.96 -14.44
N GLU A 20 -24.71 -7.74 -15.36
CA GLU A 20 -24.76 -8.35 -16.70
C GLU A 20 -23.62 -7.89 -17.61
N LYS A 21 -23.24 -6.60 -17.56
CA LYS A 21 -22.14 -6.04 -18.38
C LYS A 21 -20.76 -6.46 -17.90
N ILE A 22 -20.63 -6.82 -16.62
CA ILE A 22 -19.35 -7.28 -16.05
C ILE A 22 -19.16 -8.79 -16.27
N GLY A 23 -20.10 -9.47 -16.94
CA GLY A 23 -20.04 -10.92 -17.15
C GLY A 23 -20.29 -11.73 -15.85
N MET A 24 -20.80 -11.08 -14.80
CA MET A 24 -21.17 -11.70 -13.53
C MET A 24 -22.61 -12.24 -13.55
N GLY A 25 -23.13 -12.60 -14.71
CA GLY A 25 -24.48 -13.12 -14.92
C GLY A 25 -24.73 -14.56 -14.46
N GLY A 26 -24.04 -15.01 -13.43
CA GLY A 26 -24.37 -16.23 -12.71
C GLY A 26 -25.01 -15.88 -11.36
N ASN A 27 -26.02 -16.62 -10.95
CA ASN A 27 -26.64 -16.50 -9.63
C ASN A 27 -25.59 -16.62 -8.50
N LEU A 28 -24.86 -15.55 -8.21
CA LEU A 28 -23.88 -15.46 -7.13
C LEU A 28 -24.55 -15.56 -5.76
N ILE A 29 -25.86 -15.40 -5.69
CA ILE A 29 -26.64 -15.58 -4.45
C ILE A 29 -27.40 -16.91 -4.59
N PRO A 30 -27.12 -17.92 -3.76
CA PRO A 30 -27.93 -19.12 -3.72
C PRO A 30 -29.39 -18.73 -3.55
N ASN A 31 -30.30 -19.39 -4.27
CA ASN A 31 -31.76 -19.16 -4.18
C ASN A 31 -32.23 -19.60 -2.80
N ILE A 32 -32.01 -18.75 -1.80
CA ILE A 32 -32.45 -18.94 -0.40
C ILE A 32 -33.58 -17.96 -0.13
N SER A 33 -34.59 -18.41 0.63
CA SER A 33 -35.68 -17.53 1.02
C SER A 33 -35.14 -16.31 1.80
N GLU A 34 -35.82 -15.17 1.66
CA GLU A 34 -35.52 -13.89 2.34
C GLU A 34 -35.33 -14.10 3.86
N GLU A 35 -36.17 -14.93 4.47
CA GLU A 35 -36.09 -15.22 5.89
C GLU A 35 -34.78 -15.97 6.25
N LYS A 36 -34.40 -16.97 5.47
CA LYS A 36 -33.11 -17.69 5.67
C LYS A 36 -31.91 -16.76 5.46
N TYR A 37 -32.00 -15.87 4.47
CA TYR A 37 -30.96 -14.87 4.23
C TYR A 37 -30.81 -13.94 5.42
N ARG A 38 -31.91 -13.37 5.94
CA ARG A 38 -31.93 -12.49 7.10
C ARG A 38 -31.34 -13.17 8.34
N LYS A 39 -31.79 -14.36 8.71
CA LYS A 39 -31.23 -15.13 9.82
C LYS A 39 -29.71 -15.39 9.67
N ARG A 40 -29.26 -15.68 8.45
CA ARG A 40 -27.84 -15.85 8.16
C ARG A 40 -27.04 -14.57 8.36
N MET A 41 -27.60 -13.41 7.97
CA MET A 41 -26.93 -12.12 8.13
C MET A 41 -26.91 -11.67 9.59
N GLU A 42 -27.98 -11.88 10.35
CA GLU A 42 -28.05 -11.64 11.78
C GLU A 42 -26.96 -12.43 12.52
N ARG A 43 -26.90 -13.73 12.29
CA ARG A 43 -25.85 -14.58 12.88
C ARG A 43 -24.43 -14.15 12.50
N ARG A 44 -24.20 -13.75 11.23
CA ARG A 44 -22.91 -13.20 10.81
C ARG A 44 -22.56 -11.92 11.55
N LYS A 45 -23.53 -11.03 11.73
CA LYS A 45 -23.38 -9.79 12.48
C LYS A 45 -22.99 -10.06 13.94
N GLU A 46 -23.69 -10.97 14.61
CA GLU A 46 -23.38 -11.39 15.97
C GLU A 46 -21.95 -11.91 16.11
N VAL A 47 -21.58 -12.89 15.28
CA VAL A 47 -20.22 -13.47 15.27
C VAL A 47 -19.15 -12.40 15.00
N GLN A 48 -19.43 -11.48 14.08
CA GLN A 48 -18.49 -10.39 13.78
C GLN A 48 -18.36 -9.43 14.97
N THR A 49 -19.47 -9.10 15.61
CA THR A 49 -19.50 -8.23 16.79
C THR A 49 -18.70 -8.83 17.95
N GLU A 50 -18.88 -10.13 18.23
CA GLU A 50 -18.09 -10.82 19.26
C GLU A 50 -16.59 -10.83 18.91
N ARG A 51 -16.23 -11.16 17.67
CA ARG A 51 -14.84 -11.12 17.23
C ARG A 51 -14.20 -9.73 17.33
N LEU A 52 -14.99 -8.67 17.13
CA LEU A 52 -14.50 -7.30 17.27
C LEU A 52 -14.25 -6.92 18.73
N LYS A 53 -15.08 -7.39 19.67
CA LYS A 53 -14.87 -7.19 21.11
C LYS A 53 -13.55 -7.78 21.60
N GLU A 54 -13.12 -8.91 21.03
CA GLU A 54 -11.86 -9.57 21.36
C GLU A 54 -10.62 -8.88 20.74
N ARG A 55 -10.82 -8.06 19.69
CA ARG A 55 -9.75 -7.40 18.95
C ARG A 55 -9.40 -6.03 19.53
N ASN A 56 -9.07 -5.98 20.81
CA ASN A 56 -8.75 -4.76 21.54
C ASN A 56 -7.25 -4.61 21.86
N LYS A 57 -6.40 -5.55 21.40
CA LYS A 57 -4.96 -5.51 21.67
C LYS A 57 -4.24 -4.68 20.61
N GLU A 58 -3.62 -3.60 21.04
CA GLU A 58 -2.68 -2.85 20.19
C GLU A 58 -1.30 -3.50 20.23
N LYS A 59 -0.70 -3.74 19.07
CA LYS A 59 0.66 -4.26 18.93
C LYS A 59 1.29 -3.76 17.64
N GLY A 60 2.63 -3.67 17.63
CA GLY A 60 3.39 -3.50 16.40
C GLY A 60 3.21 -4.72 15.49
N LEU A 61 3.22 -4.49 14.18
CA LEU A 61 3.09 -5.53 13.18
C LEU A 61 4.20 -5.40 12.14
N ILE A 62 4.85 -6.53 11.83
CA ILE A 62 5.78 -6.65 10.71
C ILE A 62 5.05 -7.41 9.60
N ILE A 63 5.00 -6.80 8.41
CA ILE A 63 4.40 -7.40 7.22
C ILE A 63 5.50 -7.60 6.19
N VAL A 64 5.65 -8.82 5.67
CA VAL A 64 6.64 -9.15 4.65
C VAL A 64 5.92 -9.53 3.36
N ASN A 65 6.07 -8.70 2.33
CA ASN A 65 5.61 -8.98 0.98
C ASN A 65 6.75 -9.64 0.20
N THR A 66 6.71 -10.94 0.01
CA THR A 66 7.74 -11.70 -0.69
C THR A 66 7.14 -12.62 -1.74
N GLY A 67 7.97 -13.20 -2.58
CA GLY A 67 7.60 -14.15 -3.62
C GLY A 67 7.92 -13.66 -5.03
N GLN A 68 7.76 -14.57 -6.00
CA GLN A 68 7.90 -14.27 -7.42
C GLN A 68 6.68 -13.50 -7.93
N GLY A 69 6.86 -12.65 -8.94
CA GLY A 69 5.80 -11.91 -9.57
C GLY A 69 5.66 -10.45 -9.14
N LYS A 70 4.68 -9.78 -9.74
CA LYS A 70 4.40 -8.34 -9.57
C LYS A 70 3.48 -8.07 -8.39
N GLY A 71 3.43 -6.81 -7.95
CA GLY A 71 2.45 -6.32 -6.97
C GLY A 71 2.95 -6.14 -5.54
N LYS A 72 4.18 -6.53 -5.20
CA LYS A 72 4.73 -6.36 -3.84
C LYS A 72 4.78 -4.89 -3.41
N THR A 73 5.42 -4.05 -4.20
CA THR A 73 5.49 -2.60 -3.97
C THR A 73 4.10 -1.96 -4.01
N THR A 74 3.24 -2.35 -4.97
CA THR A 74 1.86 -1.86 -5.07
C THR A 74 1.06 -2.16 -3.80
N ALA A 75 1.18 -3.37 -3.26
CA ALA A 75 0.51 -3.75 -2.01
C ALA A 75 1.02 -2.91 -0.81
N ALA A 76 2.33 -2.70 -0.72
CA ALA A 76 2.93 -1.88 0.33
C ALA A 76 2.49 -0.42 0.23
N LEU A 77 2.47 0.15 -0.98
CA LEU A 77 1.99 1.52 -1.21
C LEU A 77 0.49 1.66 -0.94
N GLY A 78 -0.32 0.63 -1.22
CA GLY A 78 -1.73 0.58 -0.85
C GLY A 78 -1.95 0.68 0.65
N LEU A 79 -1.12 0.01 1.46
CA LEU A 79 -1.11 0.18 2.93
C LEU A 79 -0.69 1.60 3.31
N GLY A 80 0.29 2.18 2.62
CA GLY A 80 0.71 3.56 2.80
C GLY A 80 -0.44 4.54 2.60
N LEU A 81 -1.14 4.45 1.48
CA LEU A 81 -2.33 5.26 1.18
C LEU A 81 -3.40 5.13 2.26
N ARG A 82 -3.71 3.91 2.67
CA ARG A 82 -4.68 3.65 3.73
C ARG A 82 -4.28 4.31 5.05
N THR A 83 -3.01 4.23 5.41
CA THR A 83 -2.47 4.83 6.63
C THR A 83 -2.56 6.36 6.59
N ILE A 84 -2.24 6.98 5.45
CA ILE A 84 -2.38 8.42 5.23
C ILE A 84 -3.85 8.85 5.28
N GLY A 85 -4.75 8.05 4.68
CA GLY A 85 -6.20 8.28 4.72
C GLY A 85 -6.76 8.28 6.14
N HIS A 86 -6.14 7.56 7.08
CA HIS A 86 -6.42 7.62 8.52
C HIS A 86 -5.66 8.72 9.25
N ASN A 87 -5.12 9.70 8.53
CA ASN A 87 -4.43 10.86 9.06
C ASN A 87 -3.10 10.57 9.78
N HIS A 88 -2.43 9.46 9.44
CA HIS A 88 -1.14 9.08 9.99
C HIS A 88 0.01 9.37 9.03
N LYS A 89 1.24 9.49 9.58
CA LYS A 89 2.45 9.66 8.77
C LYS A 89 3.03 8.32 8.34
N VAL A 90 3.58 8.33 7.12
CA VAL A 90 4.22 7.18 6.47
C VAL A 90 5.62 7.57 6.01
N ALA A 91 6.60 6.69 6.22
CA ALA A 91 7.92 6.80 5.61
C ALA A 91 8.15 5.62 4.65
N ILE A 92 8.68 5.90 3.47
CA ILE A 92 9.03 4.91 2.46
C ILE A 92 10.52 5.05 2.18
N ILE A 93 11.27 3.97 2.35
CA ILE A 93 12.68 3.87 2.02
C ILE A 93 12.85 2.81 0.95
N GLN A 94 13.34 3.21 -0.22
CA GLN A 94 13.60 2.33 -1.34
C GLN A 94 15.11 2.13 -1.47
N PHE A 95 15.58 0.89 -1.25
CA PHE A 95 17.00 0.58 -1.09
C PHE A 95 17.78 0.50 -2.40
N ILE A 96 17.18 0.08 -3.52
CA ILE A 96 17.93 -0.26 -4.74
C ILE A 96 17.48 0.51 -5.99
N LYS A 97 16.29 1.07 -6.03
CA LYS A 97 15.78 1.80 -7.20
C LYS A 97 16.04 3.30 -7.11
N GLY A 98 17.23 3.76 -7.51
CA GLY A 98 17.56 5.19 -7.45
C GLY A 98 17.36 5.97 -8.75
N GLY A 99 17.41 5.32 -9.91
CA GLY A 99 17.46 6.02 -11.20
C GLY A 99 16.10 6.40 -11.81
N TRP A 100 15.00 5.79 -11.36
CA TRP A 100 13.66 6.01 -11.92
C TRP A 100 12.68 6.47 -10.85
N VAL A 101 12.01 7.58 -11.12
CA VAL A 101 10.93 8.06 -10.25
C VAL A 101 9.65 7.31 -10.65
N PRO A 102 9.15 6.38 -9.83
CA PRO A 102 7.93 5.65 -10.16
C PRO A 102 6.72 6.60 -10.17
N GLY A 103 5.76 6.34 -11.04
CA GLY A 103 4.55 7.17 -11.20
C GLY A 103 3.75 7.28 -9.90
N GLU A 104 3.75 6.21 -9.09
CA GLU A 104 3.12 6.18 -7.78
C GLU A 104 3.71 7.22 -6.83
N LEU A 105 5.01 7.45 -6.89
CA LEU A 105 5.67 8.46 -6.08
C LEU A 105 5.24 9.87 -6.48
N LEU A 106 5.10 10.12 -7.77
CA LEU A 106 4.58 11.41 -8.26
C LEU A 106 3.17 11.67 -7.75
N ALA A 107 2.30 10.65 -7.78
CA ALA A 107 0.95 10.73 -7.25
C ALA A 107 0.93 10.96 -5.74
N LEU A 108 1.84 10.31 -5.02
CA LEU A 108 1.92 10.40 -3.56
C LEU A 108 2.46 11.75 -3.05
N LYS A 109 3.12 12.56 -3.90
CA LYS A 109 3.62 13.88 -3.51
C LYS A 109 2.55 14.83 -2.99
N ILE A 110 1.30 14.65 -3.38
CA ILE A 110 0.15 15.47 -2.93
C ILE A 110 -0.06 15.42 -1.41
N PHE A 111 0.43 14.38 -0.74
CA PHE A 111 0.26 14.19 0.70
C PHE A 111 1.23 14.99 1.57
N GLY A 112 2.18 15.70 0.96
CA GLY A 112 3.06 16.65 1.65
C GLY A 112 3.79 16.04 2.85
N ASP A 113 3.60 16.63 4.02
CA ASP A 113 4.29 16.21 5.24
C ASP A 113 3.85 14.87 5.83
N LYS A 114 2.73 14.32 5.37
CA LYS A 114 2.28 12.98 5.80
C LYS A 114 3.08 11.85 5.17
N LEU A 115 3.83 12.12 4.10
CA LEU A 115 4.63 11.15 3.41
C LEU A 115 6.10 11.63 3.31
N LYS A 116 7.01 10.82 3.81
CA LYS A 116 8.44 10.98 3.53
C LYS A 116 8.89 9.82 2.64
N PHE A 117 9.52 10.15 1.52
CA PHE A 117 10.05 9.18 0.59
C PHE A 117 11.55 9.39 0.41
N HIS A 118 12.30 8.32 0.51
CA HIS A 118 13.74 8.28 0.27
C HIS A 118 14.09 7.14 -0.68
N ALA A 119 14.54 7.48 -1.88
CA ALA A 119 15.23 6.56 -2.76
C ALA A 119 16.73 6.65 -2.47
N CYS A 120 17.35 5.55 -2.19
CA CYS A 120 18.70 5.51 -1.64
C CYS A 120 19.72 4.87 -2.59
N GLY A 121 19.32 4.49 -3.80
CA GLY A 121 20.24 3.99 -4.82
C GLY A 121 20.54 5.05 -5.89
N GLU A 122 21.75 5.07 -6.40
CA GLU A 122 22.17 5.91 -7.57
C GLU A 122 21.85 5.22 -8.90
N GLY A 123 21.03 4.17 -8.91
CA GLY A 123 20.74 3.34 -10.07
C GLY A 123 20.66 1.86 -9.68
N PHE A 124 20.76 1.01 -10.66
CA PHE A 124 20.83 -0.43 -10.42
C PHE A 124 22.25 -0.84 -10.05
N THR A 125 22.41 -1.79 -9.15
CA THR A 125 23.72 -2.30 -8.70
C THR A 125 24.62 -2.82 -9.84
N TRP A 126 24.03 -3.25 -10.95
CA TRP A 126 24.76 -3.64 -12.15
C TRP A 126 25.31 -2.45 -12.98
N GLU A 127 24.88 -1.22 -12.66
CA GLU A 127 25.41 0.00 -13.29
C GLU A 127 26.57 0.57 -12.48
N THR A 128 26.52 0.48 -11.16
CA THR A 128 27.57 1.04 -10.28
C THR A 128 28.84 0.20 -10.28
N GLN A 129 28.73 -1.12 -10.38
CA GLN A 129 29.85 -2.09 -10.38
C GLN A 129 30.87 -1.88 -9.24
N ASP A 130 30.48 -1.13 -8.20
CA ASP A 130 31.30 -0.81 -7.02
C ASP A 130 30.58 -1.28 -5.75
N ARG A 131 30.97 -2.45 -5.27
CA ARG A 131 30.38 -3.08 -4.09
C ARG A 131 30.52 -2.22 -2.82
N ASN A 132 31.64 -1.52 -2.65
CA ASN A 132 31.86 -0.72 -1.45
C ASN A 132 30.90 0.48 -1.41
N LYS A 133 30.72 1.13 -2.55
CA LYS A 133 29.77 2.21 -2.73
C LYS A 133 28.34 1.74 -2.48
N ASP A 134 27.97 0.57 -2.99
CA ASP A 134 26.63 -0.01 -2.76
C ASP A 134 26.39 -0.30 -1.26
N ILE A 135 27.37 -0.85 -0.55
CA ILE A 135 27.31 -1.08 0.90
C ILE A 135 27.14 0.24 1.66
N GLU A 136 27.86 1.29 1.29
CA GLU A 136 27.72 2.60 1.93
C GLU A 136 26.32 3.18 1.74
N LEU A 137 25.77 3.10 0.52
CA LEU A 137 24.41 3.55 0.19
C LEU A 137 23.36 2.78 0.99
N VAL A 138 23.48 1.46 1.07
CA VAL A 138 22.59 0.62 1.87
C VAL A 138 22.66 1.00 3.36
N ASN A 139 23.87 1.18 3.90
CA ASN A 139 24.05 1.59 5.30
C ASN A 139 23.47 2.97 5.59
N LYS A 140 23.62 3.92 4.68
CA LYS A 140 23.01 5.25 4.77
C LYS A 140 21.48 5.16 4.79
N SER A 141 20.93 4.34 3.89
CA SER A 141 19.49 4.08 3.81
C SER A 141 18.95 3.44 5.08
N TRP A 142 19.67 2.48 5.62
CA TRP A 142 19.33 1.82 6.88
C TRP A 142 19.34 2.78 8.06
N LYS A 143 20.38 3.62 8.19
CA LYS A 143 20.41 4.67 9.21
C LYS A 143 19.20 5.60 9.11
N LYS A 144 18.78 5.95 7.89
CA LYS A 144 17.59 6.75 7.65
C LYS A 144 16.31 6.00 8.03
N ALA A 145 16.19 4.73 7.67
CA ALA A 145 15.07 3.88 8.09
C ALA A 145 14.94 3.82 9.61
N LEU A 146 16.05 3.60 10.32
CA LEU A 146 16.09 3.57 11.78
C LEU A 146 15.63 4.90 12.40
N SER A 147 15.91 6.05 11.80
CA SER A 147 15.43 7.33 12.31
C SER A 147 13.90 7.42 12.29
N TYR A 148 13.25 6.88 11.26
CA TYR A 148 11.79 6.83 11.20
C TYR A 148 11.17 5.74 12.09
N ILE A 149 11.84 4.59 12.22
CA ILE A 149 11.38 3.51 13.12
C ILE A 149 11.36 3.98 14.59
N LYS A 150 12.31 4.82 14.95
CA LYS A 150 12.41 5.39 16.31
C LYS A 150 11.49 6.60 16.54
N ASP A 151 10.95 7.19 15.50
CA ASP A 151 10.05 8.34 15.59
C ASP A 151 8.59 7.87 15.71
N PRO A 152 7.95 8.04 16.89
CA PRO A 152 6.60 7.57 17.15
C PRO A 152 5.53 8.30 16.31
N SER A 153 5.88 9.39 15.64
CA SER A 153 4.97 10.11 14.75
C SER A 153 4.66 9.33 13.46
N TYR A 154 5.51 8.38 13.06
CA TYR A 154 5.30 7.52 11.91
C TYR A 154 4.59 6.23 12.31
N LYS A 155 3.43 5.99 11.71
CA LYS A 155 2.61 4.79 11.99
C LYS A 155 2.96 3.62 11.09
N LEU A 156 3.53 3.90 9.91
CA LEU A 156 3.97 2.89 8.94
C LEU A 156 5.31 3.28 8.33
N ILE A 157 6.23 2.33 8.33
CA ILE A 157 7.51 2.43 7.62
C ILE A 157 7.55 1.31 6.57
N ILE A 158 7.79 1.67 5.32
CA ILE A 158 7.92 0.74 4.20
C ILE A 158 9.39 0.67 3.80
N LEU A 159 9.94 -0.54 3.79
CA LEU A 159 11.30 -0.83 3.36
C LEU A 159 11.23 -1.61 2.05
N ASP A 160 11.24 -0.88 0.93
CA ASP A 160 11.10 -1.47 -0.40
C ASP A 160 12.46 -1.98 -0.90
N GLU A 161 12.48 -3.20 -1.45
CA GLU A 161 13.66 -3.92 -1.97
C GLU A 161 14.77 -4.21 -0.91
N ILE A 162 14.45 -4.19 0.39
CA ILE A 162 15.44 -4.43 1.44
C ILE A 162 16.09 -5.81 1.33
N ILE A 163 15.36 -6.84 0.90
CA ILE A 163 15.90 -8.21 0.77
C ILE A 163 17.01 -8.29 -0.28
N LEU A 164 16.95 -7.47 -1.32
CA LEU A 164 18.01 -7.37 -2.31
C LEU A 164 19.25 -6.64 -1.77
N ALA A 165 19.05 -5.71 -0.86
CA ALA A 165 20.12 -4.93 -0.27
C ALA A 165 20.95 -5.71 0.78
N ILE A 166 20.41 -6.80 1.34
CA ILE A 166 21.11 -7.62 2.35
C ILE A 166 21.70 -8.93 1.81
N LYS A 167 21.57 -9.19 0.50
CA LYS A 167 22.24 -10.30 -0.19
C LYS A 167 23.64 -9.93 -0.64
#